data_ec9de99f79c046dfdca7d0048a927051
#
_entry.id   ec9de99f79c046dfdca7d0048a927051
#
_cell.length_a   1.000
_cell.length_b   1.000
_cell.length_c   1.000
_cell.angle_alpha   90.00
_cell.angle_beta   90.00
_cell.angle_gamma   90.00
#
_symmetry.space_group_name_H-M   'P 1'
#
loop_
_entity.id
_entity.type
_entity.pdbx_description
1 polymer ?
#
loop_
_entity_poly.entity_id
_entity_poly.type
_entity_poly.pdbx_seq_one_letter_code
_entity_poly.pdbx_strand_id
1 'polypeptide(L)'
;FGSIQGLEPSFDGGFKIQYVGDEAGRPLKYTINKTMMRIDLPAPLKPGGTFVFDVAWWYNINDRMQDGGRSGYEYFEEEDNYLYTIAQFYPRLVVYMDNEGWQNKQFLGSGEFTLNFGDYHVEITVPADHVVASTGVLKNEKSVLTPTQRKRLQQARKTYDQPVMIVNEDEARTAEQGKKSGTKTWIFDAENVRDFGWASSRKFIWDAMAVKVGNKSP
;
A
#
# COMPACT_ATOMS: atom_id res chain seq x y z
N PHE A 1 19.78 -5.63 -16.23
CA PHE A 1 19.39 -4.90 -17.47
C PHE A 1 18.37 -5.69 -18.31
N GLY A 2 18.44 -7.04 -18.37
CA GLY A 2 17.52 -7.86 -19.15
C GLY A 2 16.04 -7.70 -18.76
N SER A 3 15.72 -7.50 -17.48
CA SER A 3 14.35 -7.33 -17.01
C SER A 3 13.69 -6.01 -17.46
N ILE A 4 14.50 -4.94 -17.61
CA ILE A 4 13.98 -3.64 -18.12
C ILE A 4 13.78 -3.70 -19.62
N GLN A 5 14.64 -4.41 -20.34
CA GLN A 5 14.51 -4.58 -21.80
C GLN A 5 13.33 -5.47 -22.19
N GLY A 6 12.89 -6.35 -21.29
CA GLY A 6 11.74 -7.22 -21.48
C GLY A 6 10.39 -6.63 -21.05
N LEU A 7 10.34 -5.39 -20.57
CA LEU A 7 9.07 -4.72 -20.25
C LEU A 7 8.28 -4.48 -21.54
N GLU A 8 6.99 -4.78 -21.49
CA GLU A 8 6.07 -4.56 -22.61
C GLU A 8 5.98 -3.06 -22.93
N PRO A 9 6.43 -2.61 -24.12
CA PRO A 9 6.45 -1.17 -24.43
C PRO A 9 5.06 -0.54 -24.51
N SER A 10 4.01 -1.35 -24.68
CA SER A 10 2.61 -0.90 -24.74
C SER A 10 2.01 -0.67 -23.37
N PHE A 11 2.61 -1.17 -22.27
CA PHE A 11 2.09 -0.93 -20.92
C PHE A 11 2.34 0.53 -20.51
N ASP A 12 1.26 1.29 -20.33
CA ASP A 12 1.30 2.67 -19.84
C ASP A 12 1.50 2.70 -18.32
N GLY A 13 2.70 2.39 -17.87
CA GLY A 13 3.11 2.36 -16.47
C GLY A 13 3.54 3.70 -15.90
N GLY A 14 4.02 3.69 -14.65
CA GLY A 14 4.51 4.85 -13.93
C GLY A 14 3.42 5.75 -13.37
N PHE A 15 3.81 6.62 -12.44
CA PHE A 15 2.88 7.56 -11.79
C PHE A 15 2.53 8.72 -12.72
N LYS A 16 1.24 8.99 -12.84
CA LYS A 16 0.68 10.15 -13.56
C LYS A 16 0.36 11.21 -12.52
N ILE A 17 1.28 12.17 -12.35
CA ILE A 17 1.16 13.25 -11.37
C ILE A 17 0.09 14.24 -11.85
N GLN A 18 -0.94 14.45 -11.05
CA GLN A 18 -2.03 15.37 -11.34
C GLN A 18 -1.82 16.72 -10.65
N TYR A 19 -1.24 16.69 -9.44
CA TYR A 19 -1.08 17.87 -8.61
C TYR A 19 0.07 17.70 -7.63
N VAL A 20 0.78 18.80 -7.37
CA VAL A 20 1.72 18.95 -6.26
C VAL A 20 1.51 20.32 -5.66
N GLY A 21 1.21 20.42 -4.38
CA GLY A 21 0.91 21.67 -3.69
C GLY A 21 1.37 21.69 -2.24
N ASP A 22 1.40 22.88 -1.65
CA ASP A 22 1.64 23.06 -0.21
C ASP A 22 0.35 22.88 0.62
N GLU A 23 0.47 22.92 1.94
CA GLU A 23 -0.65 22.81 2.89
C GLU A 23 -1.79 23.81 2.64
N ALA A 24 -1.49 24.98 2.05
CA ALA A 24 -2.49 25.97 1.69
C ALA A 24 -3.11 25.75 0.31
N GLY A 25 -2.80 24.65 -0.36
CA GLY A 25 -3.29 24.32 -1.70
C GLY A 25 -2.64 25.14 -2.82
N ARG A 26 -1.51 25.80 -2.57
CA ARG A 26 -0.79 26.57 -3.60
C ARG A 26 0.11 25.61 -4.40
N PRO A 27 0.06 25.64 -5.75
CA PRO A 27 0.89 24.77 -6.57
C PRO A 27 2.38 24.97 -6.28
N LEU A 28 3.10 23.86 -6.15
CA LEU A 28 4.55 23.83 -6.04
C LEU A 28 5.17 23.50 -7.40
N LYS A 29 6.27 24.18 -7.71
CA LYS A 29 7.05 23.84 -8.90
C LYS A 29 7.79 22.53 -8.68
N TYR A 30 7.72 21.65 -9.67
CA TYR A 30 8.45 20.38 -9.65
C TYR A 30 9.02 20.02 -11.01
N THR A 31 10.02 19.15 -11.01
CA THR A 31 10.65 18.62 -12.22
C THR A 31 10.78 17.11 -12.09
N ILE A 32 10.32 16.38 -13.11
CA ILE A 32 10.47 14.94 -13.18
C ILE A 32 11.64 14.61 -14.11
N ASN A 33 12.55 13.79 -13.61
CA ASN A 33 13.63 13.19 -14.39
C ASN A 33 13.58 11.67 -14.22
N LYS A 34 12.96 10.99 -15.16
CA LYS A 34 12.71 9.55 -15.15
C LYS A 34 11.97 9.13 -13.86
N THR A 35 12.65 8.42 -12.94
CA THR A 35 12.07 7.92 -11.69
C THR A 35 12.17 8.90 -10.52
N MET A 36 12.76 10.07 -10.72
CA MET A 36 12.97 11.08 -9.68
C MET A 36 12.12 12.33 -9.93
N MET A 37 11.41 12.78 -8.89
CA MET A 37 10.73 14.07 -8.86
C MET A 37 11.40 14.99 -7.85
N ARG A 38 11.81 16.17 -8.28
CA ARG A 38 12.28 17.25 -7.42
C ARG A 38 11.18 18.28 -7.24
N ILE A 39 10.84 18.59 -6.00
CA ILE A 39 9.92 19.66 -5.65
C ILE A 39 10.72 20.86 -5.17
N ASP A 40 10.50 22.03 -5.75
CA ASP A 40 11.17 23.27 -5.37
C ASP A 40 10.37 23.91 -4.21
N LEU A 41 10.95 23.94 -3.01
CA LEU A 41 10.32 24.55 -1.84
C LEU A 41 10.31 26.08 -1.95
N PRO A 42 9.25 26.77 -1.48
CA PRO A 42 9.16 28.24 -1.51
C PRO A 42 10.28 28.94 -0.73
N ALA A 43 10.81 28.27 0.30
CA ALA A 43 11.93 28.72 1.11
C ALA A 43 12.73 27.51 1.60
N PRO A 44 14.03 27.65 1.90
CA PRO A 44 14.81 26.57 2.47
C PRO A 44 14.23 26.07 3.79
N LEU A 45 14.09 24.75 3.92
CA LEU A 45 13.69 24.11 5.17
C LEU A 45 14.84 24.21 6.19
N LYS A 46 14.58 24.87 7.32
CA LYS A 46 15.56 25.02 8.39
C LYS A 46 15.65 23.76 9.26
N PRO A 47 16.79 23.52 9.95
CA PRO A 47 16.90 22.44 10.92
C PRO A 47 15.75 22.50 11.95
N GLY A 48 15.14 21.33 12.21
CA GLY A 48 13.97 21.23 13.10
C GLY A 48 12.66 21.75 12.52
N GLY A 49 12.67 22.26 11.28
CA GLY A 49 11.45 22.71 10.59
C GLY A 49 10.67 21.55 9.99
N THR A 50 9.37 21.79 9.75
CA THR A 50 8.46 20.88 9.05
C THR A 50 7.93 21.56 7.80
N PHE A 51 7.77 20.81 6.73
CA PHE A 51 7.11 21.25 5.51
C PHE A 51 6.05 20.21 5.12
N VAL A 52 4.82 20.67 4.92
CA VAL A 52 3.69 19.83 4.50
C VAL A 52 3.42 20.09 3.02
N PHE A 53 3.24 19.02 2.26
CA PHE A 53 2.85 19.12 0.86
C PHE A 53 1.98 17.95 0.46
N ASP A 54 1.15 18.16 -0.56
CA ASP A 54 0.25 17.20 -1.13
C ASP A 54 0.72 16.78 -2.52
N VAL A 55 0.54 15.51 -2.85
CA VAL A 55 0.73 14.98 -4.20
C VAL A 55 -0.52 14.18 -4.57
N ALA A 56 -1.13 14.51 -5.71
CA ALA A 56 -2.19 13.69 -6.30
C ALA A 56 -1.64 12.97 -7.52
N TRP A 57 -1.88 11.66 -7.61
CA TRP A 57 -1.42 10.81 -8.70
C TRP A 57 -2.37 9.65 -8.95
N TRP A 58 -2.19 9.03 -10.09
CA TRP A 58 -2.76 7.72 -10.40
C TRP A 58 -1.76 6.91 -11.22
N TYR A 59 -2.00 5.61 -11.35
CA TYR A 59 -1.23 4.74 -12.21
C TYR A 59 -2.07 3.52 -12.63
N ASN A 60 -1.70 2.90 -13.75
CA ASN A 60 -2.29 1.65 -14.19
C ASN A 60 -1.70 0.49 -13.37
N ILE A 61 -2.56 -0.29 -12.73
CA ILE A 61 -2.15 -1.51 -12.03
C ILE A 61 -1.86 -2.58 -13.08
N ASN A 62 -0.65 -3.14 -13.07
CA ASN A 62 -0.22 -4.16 -14.02
C ASN A 62 -0.88 -5.52 -13.73
N ASP A 63 -1.04 -6.31 -14.79
CA ASP A 63 -1.37 -7.73 -14.69
C ASP A 63 -0.12 -8.51 -14.26
N ARG A 64 -0.12 -8.97 -13.02
CA ARG A 64 1.03 -9.67 -12.44
C ARG A 64 1.32 -11.01 -13.12
N MET A 65 0.31 -11.64 -13.69
CA MET A 65 0.45 -12.92 -14.39
C MET A 65 1.10 -12.76 -15.76
N GLN A 66 0.90 -11.60 -16.42
CA GLN A 66 1.51 -11.29 -17.70
C GLN A 66 2.85 -10.57 -17.56
N ASP A 67 2.87 -9.51 -16.74
CA ASP A 67 4.03 -8.62 -16.61
C ASP A 67 5.02 -9.08 -15.52
N GLY A 68 4.60 -10.02 -14.67
CA GLY A 68 5.39 -10.43 -13.50
C GLY A 68 5.43 -9.39 -12.39
N GLY A 69 6.40 -9.53 -11.47
CA GLY A 69 6.61 -8.60 -10.36
C GLY A 69 5.90 -9.03 -9.08
N ARG A 70 6.03 -8.18 -8.03
CA ARG A 70 5.46 -8.43 -6.70
C ARG A 70 4.17 -7.63 -6.44
N SER A 71 3.87 -6.66 -7.29
CA SER A 71 2.71 -5.78 -7.18
C SER A 71 1.92 -5.82 -8.47
N GLY A 72 0.60 -5.77 -8.36
CA GLY A 72 -0.28 -5.84 -9.50
C GLY A 72 -1.60 -6.52 -9.13
N TYR A 73 -2.35 -6.91 -10.15
CA TYR A 73 -3.54 -7.73 -9.96
C TYR A 73 -3.34 -9.14 -10.57
N GLU A 74 -4.15 -10.07 -10.09
CA GLU A 74 -4.40 -11.38 -10.69
C GLU A 74 -5.89 -11.48 -10.98
N TYR A 75 -6.24 -11.93 -12.19
CA TYR A 75 -7.62 -12.14 -12.58
C TYR A 75 -7.95 -13.64 -12.65
N PHE A 76 -9.02 -14.02 -12.00
CA PHE A 76 -9.56 -15.37 -11.96
C PHE A 76 -10.84 -15.39 -12.82
N GLU A 77 -10.70 -15.93 -14.03
CA GLU A 77 -11.75 -15.88 -15.06
C GLU A 77 -13.00 -16.68 -14.67
N GLU A 78 -12.82 -17.84 -14.05
CA GLU A 78 -13.92 -18.74 -13.69
C GLU A 78 -14.92 -18.07 -12.72
N GLU A 79 -14.46 -17.28 -11.79
CA GLU A 79 -15.30 -16.58 -10.80
C GLU A 79 -15.45 -15.08 -11.10
N ASP A 80 -14.84 -14.58 -12.16
CA ASP A 80 -14.76 -13.17 -12.51
C ASP A 80 -14.31 -12.31 -11.30
N ASN A 81 -13.20 -12.71 -10.70
CA ASN A 81 -12.66 -12.09 -9.48
C ASN A 81 -11.24 -11.58 -9.67
N TYR A 82 -10.94 -10.51 -8.95
CA TYR A 82 -9.61 -9.91 -8.90
C TYR A 82 -8.99 -10.08 -7.51
N LEU A 83 -7.69 -10.34 -7.50
CA LEU A 83 -6.83 -10.22 -6.33
C LEU A 83 -5.81 -9.12 -6.61
N TYR A 84 -5.71 -8.16 -5.70
CA TYR A 84 -4.75 -7.07 -5.77
C TYR A 84 -3.69 -7.26 -4.71
N THR A 85 -2.41 -7.20 -5.10
CA THR A 85 -1.27 -7.10 -4.20
C THR A 85 -0.56 -5.81 -4.53
N ILE A 86 -0.57 -4.86 -3.61
CA ILE A 86 -0.16 -3.48 -3.88
C ILE A 86 0.97 -3.08 -2.93
N ALA A 87 2.13 -2.82 -3.51
CA ALA A 87 3.31 -2.28 -2.86
C ALA A 87 3.92 -1.20 -3.75
N GLN A 88 4.70 -0.30 -3.15
CA GLN A 88 5.38 0.77 -3.90
C GLN A 88 4.43 1.62 -4.76
N PHE A 89 3.24 1.89 -4.25
CA PHE A 89 2.11 2.50 -4.97
C PHE A 89 2.03 4.02 -4.83
N TYR A 90 2.96 4.64 -4.15
CA TYR A 90 2.99 6.09 -3.90
C TYR A 90 4.41 6.65 -4.10
N PRO A 91 4.55 7.93 -4.47
CA PRO A 91 5.84 8.61 -4.51
C PRO A 91 6.46 8.65 -3.12
N ARG A 92 7.72 8.23 -2.98
CA ARG A 92 8.41 8.14 -1.70
C ARG A 92 9.53 9.17 -1.60
N LEU A 93 9.75 9.67 -0.38
CA LEU A 93 10.87 10.57 -0.11
C LEU A 93 12.20 9.86 -0.32
N VAL A 94 13.10 10.55 -1.00
CA VAL A 94 14.48 10.13 -1.16
C VAL A 94 15.20 10.26 0.18
N VAL A 95 15.96 9.25 0.54
CA VAL A 95 16.77 9.25 1.77
C VAL A 95 18.00 10.15 1.61
N TYR A 96 18.33 10.88 2.65
CA TYR A 96 19.62 11.54 2.80
C TYR A 96 20.53 10.69 3.69
N MET A 97 21.75 10.43 3.24
CA MET A 97 22.77 9.68 3.99
C MET A 97 24.01 10.54 4.17
N ASP A 98 24.60 10.51 5.37
CA ASP A 98 25.74 11.38 5.70
C ASP A 98 26.97 11.13 4.82
N ASN A 99 27.16 9.88 4.37
CA ASN A 99 28.31 9.49 3.56
C ASN A 99 28.12 9.68 2.05
N GLU A 100 26.88 9.72 1.56
CA GLU A 100 26.58 9.78 0.12
C GLU A 100 25.65 10.92 -0.28
N GLY A 101 25.04 11.63 0.69
CA GLY A 101 24.04 12.67 0.44
C GLY A 101 22.70 12.10 0.00
N TRP A 102 22.00 12.80 -0.86
CA TRP A 102 20.69 12.39 -1.39
C TRP A 102 20.80 11.14 -2.27
N GLN A 103 20.04 10.09 -1.93
CA GLN A 103 19.98 8.84 -2.71
C GLN A 103 19.04 8.99 -3.91
N ASN A 104 19.35 9.94 -4.79
CA ASN A 104 18.55 10.28 -5.98
C ASN A 104 19.00 9.54 -7.25
N LYS A 105 19.61 8.38 -7.10
CA LYS A 105 19.99 7.51 -8.22
C LYS A 105 18.75 6.95 -8.91
N GLN A 106 18.81 6.80 -10.22
CA GLN A 106 17.73 6.20 -10.99
C GLN A 106 17.62 4.70 -10.67
N PHE A 107 16.39 4.16 -10.71
CA PHE A 107 16.17 2.72 -10.62
C PHE A 107 16.66 2.04 -11.91
N LEU A 108 17.50 1.04 -11.76
CA LEU A 108 18.13 0.33 -12.88
C LEU A 108 17.71 -1.13 -13.01
N GLY A 109 16.61 -1.52 -12.34
CA GLY A 109 16.05 -2.87 -12.41
C GLY A 109 16.63 -3.86 -11.41
N SER A 110 17.65 -3.51 -10.67
CA SER A 110 18.22 -4.32 -9.58
C SER A 110 18.67 -3.43 -8.42
N GLY A 111 18.68 -3.98 -7.22
CA GLY A 111 18.95 -3.24 -5.99
C GLY A 111 17.69 -2.57 -5.44
N GLU A 112 17.67 -2.39 -4.14
CA GLU A 112 16.57 -1.73 -3.44
C GLU A 112 17.06 -0.43 -2.80
N PHE A 113 16.21 0.59 -2.82
CA PHE A 113 16.52 1.85 -2.16
C PHE A 113 16.26 1.72 -0.66
N THR A 114 17.15 2.33 0.13
CA THR A 114 16.91 2.55 1.55
C THR A 114 15.75 3.53 1.72
N LEU A 115 14.85 3.23 2.66
CA LEU A 115 13.72 4.09 3.02
C LEU A 115 13.87 4.58 4.45
N ASN A 116 13.46 5.81 4.69
CA ASN A 116 13.31 6.33 6.06
C ASN A 116 12.13 5.66 6.75
N PHE A 117 12.22 5.52 8.07
CA PHE A 117 11.06 5.20 8.89
C PHE A 117 10.13 6.40 8.99
N GLY A 118 8.85 6.15 9.02
CA GLY A 118 7.82 7.18 9.18
C GLY A 118 6.51 6.58 9.68
N ASP A 119 5.58 7.46 9.99
CA ASP A 119 4.23 7.11 10.37
C ASP A 119 3.30 7.24 9.17
N TYR A 120 2.36 6.32 9.05
CA TYR A 120 1.42 6.24 7.94
C TYR A 120 -0.01 6.23 8.47
N HIS A 121 -0.84 7.10 7.93
CA HIS A 121 -2.30 7.02 8.02
C HIS A 121 -2.82 6.76 6.60
N VAL A 122 -3.44 5.61 6.38
CA VAL A 122 -3.81 5.17 5.02
C VAL A 122 -5.28 4.78 4.97
N GLU A 123 -6.00 5.38 4.05
CA GLU A 123 -7.39 5.07 3.74
C GLU A 123 -7.47 4.33 2.39
N ILE A 124 -7.97 3.10 2.41
CA ILE A 124 -8.05 2.22 1.24
C ILE A 124 -9.51 1.99 0.89
N THR A 125 -9.97 2.59 -0.19
CA THR A 125 -11.33 2.41 -0.70
C THR A 125 -11.37 1.36 -1.79
N VAL A 126 -12.08 0.28 -1.53
CA VAL A 126 -12.21 -0.91 -2.40
C VAL A 126 -13.68 -1.30 -2.57
N PRO A 127 -14.03 -2.22 -3.48
CA PRO A 127 -15.39 -2.77 -3.56
C PRO A 127 -15.88 -3.26 -2.19
N ALA A 128 -17.19 -3.09 -1.92
CA ALA A 128 -17.77 -3.29 -0.59
C ALA A 128 -17.65 -4.72 -0.05
N ASP A 129 -17.43 -5.70 -0.92
CA ASP A 129 -17.26 -7.12 -0.60
C ASP A 129 -15.80 -7.55 -0.46
N HIS A 130 -14.84 -6.67 -0.74
CA HIS A 130 -13.44 -6.98 -0.57
C HIS A 130 -13.03 -6.99 0.91
N VAL A 131 -12.13 -7.92 1.22
CA VAL A 131 -11.34 -7.93 2.46
C VAL A 131 -9.99 -7.28 2.15
N VAL A 132 -9.49 -6.45 3.06
CA VAL A 132 -8.18 -5.81 2.93
C VAL A 132 -7.27 -6.30 4.03
N ALA A 133 -6.09 -6.78 3.65
CA ALA A 133 -4.95 -7.02 4.54
C ALA A 133 -3.87 -5.95 4.26
N SER A 134 -3.28 -5.39 5.30
CA SER A 134 -2.41 -4.21 5.15
C SER A 134 -1.36 -4.13 6.24
N THR A 135 -0.31 -3.36 5.98
CA THR A 135 0.60 -2.86 7.01
C THR A 135 -0.19 -2.03 8.03
N GLY A 136 0.22 -2.11 9.31
CA GLY A 136 -0.37 -1.29 10.36
C GLY A 136 -1.59 -1.92 11.05
N VAL A 137 -2.28 -1.11 11.81
CA VAL A 137 -3.42 -1.49 12.65
C VAL A 137 -4.72 -0.95 12.08
N LEU A 138 -5.70 -1.83 11.87
CA LEU A 138 -7.04 -1.44 11.40
C LEU A 138 -7.75 -0.58 12.45
N LYS A 139 -8.18 0.61 12.08
CA LYS A 139 -8.77 1.62 12.99
C LYS A 139 -10.29 1.61 12.98
N ASN A 140 -10.91 1.26 11.89
CA ASN A 140 -12.36 1.35 11.71
C ASN A 140 -13.05 -0.02 11.60
N GLU A 141 -12.64 -0.99 12.42
CA GLU A 141 -13.15 -2.37 12.44
C GLU A 141 -14.70 -2.44 12.42
N LYS A 142 -15.36 -1.53 13.13
CA LYS A 142 -16.84 -1.50 13.21
C LYS A 142 -17.51 -1.21 11.86
N SER A 143 -16.85 -0.45 11.01
CA SER A 143 -17.37 -0.03 9.70
C SER A 143 -17.14 -1.08 8.61
N VAL A 144 -16.06 -1.86 8.72
CA VAL A 144 -15.60 -2.75 7.63
C VAL A 144 -15.78 -4.23 7.92
N LEU A 145 -15.80 -4.63 9.21
CA LEU A 145 -15.92 -6.04 9.64
C LEU A 145 -17.31 -6.35 10.19
N THR A 146 -17.79 -7.57 9.94
CA THR A 146 -18.98 -8.10 10.58
C THR A 146 -18.77 -8.30 12.10
N PRO A 147 -19.82 -8.40 12.91
CA PRO A 147 -19.67 -8.70 14.34
C PRO A 147 -18.87 -9.98 14.63
N THR A 148 -19.06 -11.01 13.80
CA THR A 148 -18.34 -12.30 13.92
C THR A 148 -16.86 -12.12 13.63
N GLN A 149 -16.50 -11.45 12.54
CA GLN A 149 -15.10 -11.17 12.18
C GLN A 149 -14.40 -10.35 13.27
N ARG A 150 -15.04 -9.33 13.83
CA ARG A 150 -14.47 -8.54 14.94
C ARG A 150 -14.21 -9.40 16.18
N LYS A 151 -15.14 -10.28 16.54
CA LYS A 151 -14.94 -11.22 17.67
C LYS A 151 -13.74 -12.13 17.44
N ARG A 152 -13.60 -12.68 16.23
CA ARG A 152 -12.47 -13.54 15.84
C ARG A 152 -11.14 -12.77 15.86
N LEU A 153 -11.13 -11.52 15.36
CA LEU A 153 -9.94 -10.66 15.38
C LEU A 153 -9.50 -10.32 16.82
N GLN A 154 -10.45 -10.03 17.72
CA GLN A 154 -10.17 -9.83 19.14
C GLN A 154 -9.60 -11.08 19.81
N GLN A 155 -10.06 -12.27 19.40
CA GLN A 155 -9.50 -13.54 19.87
C GLN A 155 -8.07 -13.73 19.33
N ALA A 156 -7.82 -13.45 18.05
CA ALA A 156 -6.51 -13.57 17.42
C ALA A 156 -5.43 -12.77 18.14
N ARG A 157 -5.77 -11.55 18.61
CA ARG A 157 -4.85 -10.70 19.40
C ARG A 157 -4.39 -11.28 20.73
N LYS A 158 -5.03 -12.35 21.18
CA LYS A 158 -4.73 -13.04 22.46
C LYS A 158 -4.26 -14.47 22.26
N THR A 159 -4.15 -14.93 21.02
CA THR A 159 -3.80 -16.31 20.68
C THR A 159 -2.41 -16.32 20.05
N TYR A 160 -1.47 -17.02 20.69
CA TYR A 160 -0.03 -17.03 20.36
C TYR A 160 0.46 -18.37 19.82
N ASP A 161 -0.35 -19.39 19.84
CA ASP A 161 0.01 -20.78 19.55
C ASP A 161 -0.56 -21.28 18.22
N GLN A 162 -1.65 -20.69 17.76
CA GLN A 162 -2.28 -21.08 16.49
C GLN A 162 -3.03 -19.89 15.87
N PRO A 163 -3.12 -19.80 14.52
CA PRO A 163 -3.90 -18.80 13.83
C PRO A 163 -5.40 -18.93 14.14
N VAL A 164 -6.08 -17.80 14.23
CA VAL A 164 -7.54 -17.71 14.32
C VAL A 164 -8.07 -17.26 12.98
N MET A 165 -8.96 -18.04 12.38
CA MET A 165 -9.62 -17.70 11.12
C MET A 165 -10.57 -16.51 11.31
N ILE A 166 -10.25 -15.39 10.69
CA ILE A 166 -11.09 -14.17 10.71
C ILE A 166 -12.17 -14.27 9.63
N VAL A 167 -11.75 -14.65 8.40
CA VAL A 167 -12.63 -15.02 7.28
C VAL A 167 -12.30 -16.46 6.91
N ASN A 168 -13.24 -17.37 7.07
CA ASN A 168 -13.03 -18.77 6.74
C ASN A 168 -13.33 -19.05 5.25
N GLU A 169 -13.04 -20.28 4.82
CA GLU A 169 -13.18 -20.71 3.43
C GLU A 169 -14.64 -20.60 2.94
N ASP A 170 -15.63 -21.00 3.74
CA ASP A 170 -17.04 -20.95 3.37
C ASP A 170 -17.52 -19.51 3.18
N GLU A 171 -17.06 -18.59 4.04
CA GLU A 171 -17.34 -17.15 3.92
C GLU A 171 -16.69 -16.56 2.66
N ALA A 172 -15.46 -16.96 2.32
CA ALA A 172 -14.77 -16.55 1.12
C ALA A 172 -15.48 -17.09 -0.15
N ARG A 173 -15.84 -18.37 -0.19
CA ARG A 173 -16.61 -18.99 -1.28
C ARG A 173 -17.97 -18.33 -1.49
N THR A 174 -18.64 -17.96 -0.41
CA THR A 174 -19.91 -17.21 -0.48
C THR A 174 -19.70 -15.81 -1.07
N ALA A 175 -18.60 -15.14 -0.70
CA ALA A 175 -18.27 -13.81 -1.22
C ALA A 175 -17.90 -13.82 -2.70
N GLU A 176 -17.28 -14.88 -3.19
CA GLU A 176 -16.94 -15.07 -4.61
C GLU A 176 -18.18 -15.10 -5.54
N GLN A 177 -19.26 -15.71 -5.07
CA GLN A 177 -20.47 -15.94 -5.87
C GLN A 177 -21.30 -14.67 -6.09
N GLY A 178 -21.08 -13.64 -5.32
CA GLY A 178 -21.86 -12.41 -5.38
C GLY A 178 -20.99 -11.16 -5.41
N LYS A 179 -21.36 -10.21 -6.27
CA LYS A 179 -20.72 -8.89 -6.32
C LYS A 179 -21.62 -7.87 -5.64
N LYS A 180 -21.16 -7.32 -4.53
CA LYS A 180 -21.87 -6.23 -3.85
C LYS A 180 -21.57 -4.91 -4.55
N SER A 181 -22.61 -4.13 -4.77
CA SER A 181 -22.46 -2.76 -5.27
C SER A 181 -21.88 -1.84 -4.18
N GLY A 182 -21.23 -0.76 -4.62
CA GLY A 182 -20.65 0.26 -3.74
C GLY A 182 -19.23 -0.05 -3.29
N THR A 183 -18.73 0.79 -2.44
CA THR A 183 -17.35 0.74 -1.92
C THR A 183 -17.33 0.76 -0.40
N LYS A 184 -16.19 0.41 0.17
CA LYS A 184 -15.90 0.43 1.59
C LYS A 184 -14.49 0.96 1.81
N THR A 185 -14.33 1.88 2.74
CA THR A 185 -13.02 2.44 3.09
C THR A 185 -12.48 1.78 4.35
N TRP A 186 -11.28 1.22 4.24
CA TRP A 186 -10.50 0.64 5.33
C TRP A 186 -9.45 1.65 5.77
N ILE A 187 -9.30 1.87 7.08
CA ILE A 187 -8.40 2.87 7.65
C ILE A 187 -7.34 2.15 8.49
N PHE A 188 -6.07 2.39 8.16
CA PHE A 188 -4.94 1.79 8.86
C PHE A 188 -3.95 2.87 9.33
N ASP A 189 -3.45 2.71 10.56
CA ASP A 189 -2.31 3.45 11.08
C ASP A 189 -1.12 2.52 11.25
N ALA A 190 0.04 2.96 10.80
CA ALA A 190 1.30 2.25 11.02
C ALA A 190 2.36 3.24 11.51
N GLU A 191 2.92 2.96 12.68
CA GLU A 191 3.90 3.83 13.32
C GLU A 191 5.31 3.28 13.12
N ASN A 192 6.25 4.16 12.79
CA ASN A 192 7.66 3.86 12.67
C ASN A 192 7.95 2.67 11.75
N VAL A 193 7.38 2.67 10.55
CA VAL A 193 7.59 1.66 9.50
C VAL A 193 8.29 2.24 8.29
N ARG A 194 9.01 1.41 7.53
CA ARG A 194 9.78 1.86 6.36
C ARG A 194 8.94 2.00 5.10
N ASP A 195 7.90 1.21 4.98
CA ASP A 195 7.06 1.15 3.80
C ASP A 195 5.65 0.68 4.17
N PHE A 196 4.72 0.86 3.26
CA PHE A 196 3.33 0.46 3.40
C PHE A 196 2.91 -0.38 2.20
N GLY A 197 2.31 -1.54 2.44
CA GLY A 197 1.75 -2.40 1.42
C GLY A 197 0.41 -2.95 1.84
N TRP A 198 -0.42 -3.33 0.87
CA TRP A 198 -1.73 -3.90 1.12
C TRP A 198 -2.14 -4.89 0.03
N ALA A 199 -3.09 -5.74 0.35
CA ALA A 199 -3.72 -6.65 -0.57
C ALA A 199 -5.24 -6.62 -0.40
N SER A 200 -5.99 -6.89 -1.47
CA SER A 200 -7.45 -6.82 -1.46
C SER A 200 -8.07 -7.84 -2.42
N SER A 201 -9.05 -8.56 -1.94
CA SER A 201 -9.90 -9.42 -2.76
C SER A 201 -11.17 -9.81 -2.02
N ARG A 202 -12.23 -10.20 -2.77
CA ARG A 202 -13.39 -10.89 -2.18
C ARG A 202 -13.13 -12.37 -1.89
N LYS A 203 -12.10 -12.96 -2.53
CA LYS A 203 -11.69 -14.37 -2.38
C LYS A 203 -10.87 -14.65 -1.11
N PHE A 204 -10.49 -13.63 -0.33
CA PHE A 204 -9.56 -13.83 0.77
C PHE A 204 -10.13 -14.70 1.88
N ILE A 205 -9.41 -15.78 2.18
CA ILE A 205 -9.37 -16.40 3.49
C ILE A 205 -8.41 -15.56 4.33
N TRP A 206 -8.79 -15.19 5.54
CA TRP A 206 -7.97 -14.37 6.40
C TRP A 206 -7.84 -15.02 7.78
N ASP A 207 -6.61 -15.31 8.17
CA ASP A 207 -6.26 -15.70 9.52
C ASP A 207 -5.36 -14.65 10.19
N ALA A 208 -5.27 -14.70 11.51
CA ALA A 208 -4.39 -13.86 12.29
C ALA A 208 -3.97 -14.54 13.59
N MET A 209 -2.78 -14.20 14.06
CA MET A 209 -2.22 -14.70 15.33
C MET A 209 -1.41 -13.60 15.99
N ALA A 210 -1.44 -13.55 17.31
CA ALA A 210 -0.57 -12.66 18.09
C ALA A 210 0.87 -13.18 18.11
N VAL A 211 1.83 -12.27 18.00
CA VAL A 211 3.26 -12.56 18.10
C VAL A 211 3.91 -11.60 19.09
N LYS A 212 4.72 -12.14 20.00
CA LYS A 212 5.57 -11.32 20.89
C LYS A 212 6.87 -10.97 20.18
N VAL A 213 7.19 -9.68 20.14
CA VAL A 213 8.47 -9.19 19.63
C VAL A 213 9.20 -8.46 20.78
N GLY A 214 10.17 -9.15 21.39
CA GLY A 214 10.82 -8.67 22.59
C GLY A 214 9.81 -8.50 23.74
N ASN A 215 9.74 -7.30 24.33
CA ASN A 215 8.80 -6.97 25.40
C ASN A 215 7.49 -6.34 24.90
N LYS A 216 7.29 -6.26 23.57
CA LYS A 216 6.07 -5.70 22.96
C LYS A 216 5.04 -6.79 22.73
N SER A 217 3.79 -6.52 23.07
CA SER A 217 2.61 -7.31 22.70
C SER A 217 1.83 -6.57 21.62
N PRO A 218 1.06 -7.29 20.79
CA PRO A 218 0.21 -6.70 19.76
C PRO A 218 -0.90 -5.84 20.36
#